data_8ddf74682baa0820eca0bbbcab6f9d93
#
_entry.id   8ddf74682baa0820eca0bbbcab6f9d93
#
_cell.length_a   1.000
_cell.length_b   1.000
_cell.length_c   1.000
_cell.angle_alpha   90.00
_cell.angle_beta   90.00
_cell.angle_gamma   90.00
#
_symmetry.space_group_name_H-M   'P 1'
#
loop_
_entity.id
_entity.type
_entity.pdbx_description
1 polymer ?
#
loop_
_entity_poly.entity_id
_entity_poly.type
_entity_poly.pdbx_seq_one_letter_code
_entity_poly.pdbx_strand_id
1 'polypeptide(L)'
;MKLLMRDEAKGREHTIFVTIFSALMVMLAIVVMLMASATAISGVTLQLDENAVDILDKQVENRAGYIQDQLQQAQELTDLSTYINETAQQMLDDETLSLKTLDSSSSDSLPLLLAAAPRMLETLRSKRITGIFLILNTHDFTGRTSGDRLPCVYLRDLDPDAAPSVVNSDILLECAPSELVQTFDIATDKAWSPALQYLDGEQDVFYVRPFQTAYEDVERMGAANYGRWTTLPYKLLGDDREAIAYAQPLILDDGTVYGVLGVELLESYMDTKLPWNELQNDHHGSYLLASTTSDLKGEVLDLHVTSNTGEQSVPLRNAKWELTLRRSNNYWYYMMDGRQQIASIRQISLYSRNAPFSGERWLLVGVVGKNDLFSFSQSMTKLMGLAVLLTMGIGLACAFLVSFGLAQPVAQLSKELVDAQEQRKAVPEFSRTGIRELDRLAESIVTLSTDNYKAAVAERNRIEHERDYDALTGLYSRQAFFRVCGELFEKPDTLRHAALMMTDLDNLKTINDTYGHDGGDLY
;
A
#
# COMPACT_ATOMS: atom_id res chain seq x y z
N MET A 1 43.73 -55.79 -6.98
CA MET A 1 42.56 -55.24 -7.69
C MET A 1 41.20 -55.78 -7.24
N LYS A 2 41.13 -56.59 -6.16
CA LYS A 2 39.90 -57.16 -5.58
C LYS A 2 39.57 -56.60 -4.20
N LEU A 3 40.38 -55.69 -3.67
CA LEU A 3 40.22 -55.05 -2.35
C LEU A 3 39.77 -53.58 -2.43
N LEU A 4 39.75 -53.00 -3.64
CA LEU A 4 39.33 -51.60 -3.87
C LEU A 4 37.89 -51.45 -4.39
N MET A 5 37.17 -52.55 -4.60
CA MET A 5 35.77 -52.54 -5.08
C MET A 5 34.73 -52.87 -3.99
N ARG A 6 35.11 -52.82 -2.70
CA ARG A 6 34.20 -53.21 -1.61
C ARG A 6 33.74 -52.03 -0.75
N ASP A 7 34.15 -50.80 -1.09
CA ASP A 7 33.83 -49.60 -0.30
C ASP A 7 32.86 -48.60 -0.96
N GLU A 8 32.39 -48.85 -2.19
CA GLU A 8 31.45 -47.97 -2.89
C GLU A 8 29.95 -48.27 -2.69
N ALA A 9 29.61 -49.29 -1.92
CA ALA A 9 28.22 -49.68 -1.68
C ALA A 9 27.74 -49.47 -0.24
N LYS A 10 28.40 -48.59 0.58
CA LYS A 10 27.77 -48.03 1.77
C LYS A 10 26.88 -46.86 1.36
N GLY A 11 25.72 -47.17 0.80
CA GLY A 11 24.61 -46.20 0.75
C GLY A 11 24.44 -45.63 2.16
N ARG A 12 24.41 -44.31 2.30
CA ARG A 12 24.12 -43.64 3.55
C ARG A 12 22.82 -44.19 4.12
N GLU A 13 22.90 -45.08 5.10
CA GLU A 13 21.74 -45.52 5.87
C GLU A 13 21.21 -44.33 6.65
N HIS A 14 20.17 -43.66 6.10
CA HIS A 14 19.45 -42.61 6.81
C HIS A 14 18.57 -43.28 7.88
N THR A 15 18.61 -42.73 9.09
CA THR A 15 17.68 -43.18 10.12
C THR A 15 16.23 -42.92 9.68
N ILE A 16 15.30 -43.75 10.14
CA ILE A 16 13.86 -43.58 9.83
C ILE A 16 13.38 -42.15 10.12
N PHE A 17 13.89 -41.56 11.20
CA PHE A 17 13.62 -40.15 11.54
C PHE A 17 14.01 -39.20 10.40
N VAL A 18 15.23 -39.29 9.90
CA VAL A 18 15.74 -38.43 8.81
C VAL A 18 14.93 -38.61 7.54
N THR A 19 14.54 -39.83 7.22
CA THR A 19 13.74 -40.11 6.02
C THR A 19 12.32 -39.53 6.10
N ILE A 20 11.62 -39.73 7.23
CA ILE A 20 10.28 -39.18 7.44
C ILE A 20 10.33 -37.65 7.53
N PHE A 21 11.28 -37.11 8.28
CA PHE A 21 11.45 -35.68 8.45
C PHE A 21 11.75 -34.99 7.11
N SER A 22 12.67 -35.53 6.33
CA SER A 22 13.01 -34.98 5.00
C SER A 22 11.83 -35.00 4.04
N ALA A 23 11.05 -36.10 4.01
CA ALA A 23 9.85 -36.19 3.18
C ALA A 23 8.80 -35.16 3.57
N LEU A 24 8.55 -34.98 4.87
CA LEU A 24 7.63 -33.95 5.39
C LEU A 24 8.14 -32.52 5.13
N MET A 25 9.45 -32.29 5.22
CA MET A 25 10.06 -31.01 4.89
C MET A 25 9.94 -30.66 3.41
N VAL A 26 10.12 -31.64 2.52
CA VAL A 26 9.89 -31.42 1.09
C VAL A 26 8.43 -31.09 0.81
N MET A 27 7.50 -31.79 1.41
CA MET A 27 6.07 -31.50 1.28
C MET A 27 5.73 -30.12 1.81
N LEU A 28 6.25 -29.72 2.96
CA LEU A 28 6.09 -28.38 3.52
C LEU A 28 6.65 -27.30 2.59
N ALA A 29 7.87 -27.51 2.06
CA ALA A 29 8.48 -26.58 1.12
C ALA A 29 7.63 -26.40 -0.15
N ILE A 30 7.04 -27.48 -0.68
CA ILE A 30 6.13 -27.40 -1.83
C ILE A 30 4.87 -26.59 -1.47
N VAL A 31 4.24 -26.83 -0.33
CA VAL A 31 3.05 -26.09 0.11
C VAL A 31 3.36 -24.60 0.30
N VAL A 32 4.47 -24.27 0.96
CA VAL A 32 4.91 -22.88 1.15
C VAL A 32 5.21 -22.20 -0.19
N MET A 33 5.89 -22.92 -1.11
CA MET A 33 6.17 -22.42 -2.46
C MET A 33 4.88 -22.19 -3.26
N LEU A 34 3.90 -23.08 -3.18
CA LEU A 34 2.60 -22.91 -3.83
C LEU A 34 1.83 -21.72 -3.24
N MET A 35 1.82 -21.55 -1.93
CA MET A 35 1.20 -20.37 -1.30
C MET A 35 1.90 -19.06 -1.72
N ALA A 36 3.22 -19.02 -1.67
CA ALA A 36 3.99 -17.85 -2.09
C ALA A 36 3.79 -17.53 -3.58
N SER A 37 3.75 -18.55 -4.45
CA SER A 37 3.48 -18.35 -5.88
C SER A 37 2.04 -17.93 -6.14
N ALA A 38 1.06 -18.46 -5.43
CA ALA A 38 -0.34 -18.05 -5.56
C ALA A 38 -0.52 -16.58 -5.17
N THR A 39 0.12 -16.09 -4.10
CA THR A 39 0.08 -14.68 -3.70
C THR A 39 0.82 -13.77 -4.69
N ALA A 40 1.94 -14.21 -5.26
CA ALA A 40 2.68 -13.44 -6.26
C ALA A 40 1.96 -13.39 -7.63
N ILE A 41 1.32 -14.49 -8.06
CA ILE A 41 0.59 -14.58 -9.33
C ILE A 41 -0.77 -13.87 -9.26
N SER A 42 -1.40 -13.78 -8.09
CA SER A 42 -2.73 -13.15 -7.94
C SER A 42 -2.75 -11.66 -8.28
N GLY A 43 -1.59 -10.99 -8.38
CA GLY A 43 -1.50 -9.56 -8.67
C GLY A 43 -2.21 -8.65 -7.66
N VAL A 44 -2.63 -9.19 -6.50
CA VAL A 44 -3.44 -8.47 -5.50
C VAL A 44 -2.77 -7.18 -5.06
N THR A 45 -1.45 -7.21 -4.83
CA THR A 45 -0.72 -5.99 -4.43
C THR A 45 -0.67 -4.95 -5.53
N LEU A 46 -0.49 -5.38 -6.79
CA LEU A 46 -0.51 -4.49 -7.95
C LEU A 46 -1.89 -3.85 -8.13
N GLN A 47 -2.95 -4.64 -7.99
CA GLN A 47 -4.33 -4.17 -8.10
C GLN A 47 -4.70 -3.23 -6.95
N LEU A 48 -4.19 -3.46 -5.74
CA LEU A 48 -4.36 -2.54 -4.60
C LEU A 48 -3.66 -1.20 -4.84
N ASP A 49 -2.46 -1.22 -5.42
CA ASP A 49 -1.72 -0.02 -5.78
C ASP A 49 -2.43 0.77 -6.91
N GLU A 50 -2.92 0.08 -7.94
CA GLU A 50 -3.72 0.70 -9.01
C GLU A 50 -5.03 1.30 -8.45
N ASN A 51 -5.74 0.58 -7.60
CA ASN A 51 -6.95 1.10 -6.96
C ASN A 51 -6.68 2.34 -6.08
N ALA A 52 -5.53 2.38 -5.38
CA ALA A 52 -5.17 3.54 -4.57
C ALA A 52 -4.92 4.78 -5.44
N VAL A 53 -4.26 4.62 -6.59
CA VAL A 53 -4.07 5.70 -7.57
C VAL A 53 -5.41 6.13 -8.17
N ASP A 54 -6.28 5.20 -8.54
CA ASP A 54 -7.61 5.50 -9.09
C ASP A 54 -8.50 6.26 -8.10
N ILE A 55 -8.42 5.94 -6.81
CA ILE A 55 -9.13 6.67 -5.74
C ILE A 55 -8.61 8.10 -5.66
N LEU A 56 -7.29 8.29 -5.61
CA LEU A 56 -6.67 9.61 -5.62
C LEU A 56 -7.12 10.41 -6.86
N ASP A 57 -7.09 9.79 -8.02
CA ASP A 57 -7.49 10.39 -9.28
C ASP A 57 -8.94 10.89 -9.26
N LYS A 58 -9.87 10.09 -8.74
CA LYS A 58 -11.28 10.47 -8.60
C LYS A 58 -11.51 11.57 -7.58
N GLN A 59 -10.78 11.54 -6.47
CA GLN A 59 -10.87 12.60 -5.46
C GLN A 59 -10.42 13.94 -6.04
N VAL A 60 -9.28 13.96 -6.74
CA VAL A 60 -8.75 15.16 -7.40
C VAL A 60 -9.69 15.63 -8.52
N GLU A 61 -10.26 14.73 -9.29
CA GLU A 61 -11.23 15.05 -10.35
C GLU A 61 -12.49 15.72 -9.80
N ASN A 62 -13.08 15.16 -8.74
CA ASN A 62 -14.26 15.74 -8.09
C ASN A 62 -13.96 17.14 -7.52
N ARG A 63 -12.79 17.29 -6.86
CA ARG A 63 -12.38 18.57 -6.31
C ARG A 63 -12.06 19.58 -7.41
N ALA A 64 -11.45 19.16 -8.53
CA ALA A 64 -11.18 20.02 -9.67
C ALA A 64 -12.48 20.55 -10.29
N GLY A 65 -13.49 19.72 -10.42
CA GLY A 65 -14.83 20.15 -10.88
C GLY A 65 -15.42 21.23 -9.95
N TYR A 66 -15.37 20.99 -8.63
CA TYR A 66 -15.84 21.98 -7.66
C TYR A 66 -15.09 23.32 -7.74
N ILE A 67 -13.76 23.29 -7.82
CA ILE A 67 -12.94 24.51 -7.94
C ILE A 67 -13.20 25.21 -9.28
N GLN A 68 -13.33 24.45 -10.36
CA GLN A 68 -13.69 25.02 -11.68
C GLN A 68 -14.99 25.82 -11.59
N ASP A 69 -16.03 25.23 -11.02
CA ASP A 69 -17.33 25.89 -10.88
C ASP A 69 -17.23 27.16 -10.03
N GLN A 70 -16.47 27.13 -8.93
CA GLN A 70 -16.24 28.30 -8.07
C GLN A 70 -15.52 29.44 -8.82
N LEU A 71 -14.42 29.11 -9.54
CA LEU A 71 -13.67 30.09 -10.31
C LEU A 71 -14.48 30.65 -11.48
N GLN A 72 -15.27 29.81 -12.17
CA GLN A 72 -16.16 30.27 -13.24
C GLN A 72 -17.29 31.17 -12.73
N GLN A 73 -17.88 30.86 -11.57
CA GLN A 73 -18.87 31.75 -10.94
C GLN A 73 -18.26 33.08 -10.47
N ALA A 74 -17.01 33.06 -10.01
CA ALA A 74 -16.31 34.27 -9.61
C ALA A 74 -16.04 35.19 -10.82
N GLN A 75 -15.62 34.63 -11.95
CA GLN A 75 -15.29 35.40 -13.17
C GLN A 75 -16.53 35.91 -13.96
N GLU A 76 -17.72 35.48 -13.60
CA GLU A 76 -18.95 35.95 -14.26
C GLU A 76 -19.29 37.36 -13.76
N LEU A 77 -18.85 38.37 -14.48
CA LEU A 77 -18.99 39.80 -14.16
C LEU A 77 -19.79 40.57 -15.21
N THR A 78 -20.44 39.87 -16.14
CA THR A 78 -21.12 40.48 -17.30
C THR A 78 -22.14 41.50 -16.88
N ASP A 79 -23.03 41.19 -15.94
CA ASP A 79 -24.09 42.12 -15.49
C ASP A 79 -23.51 43.38 -14.84
N LEU A 80 -22.47 43.22 -14.03
CA LEU A 80 -21.82 44.35 -13.36
C LEU A 80 -21.04 45.23 -14.34
N SER A 81 -20.28 44.57 -15.26
CA SER A 81 -19.53 45.32 -16.29
C SER A 81 -20.47 46.08 -17.24
N THR A 82 -21.59 45.48 -17.63
CA THR A 82 -22.61 46.14 -18.45
C THR A 82 -23.18 47.38 -17.72
N TYR A 83 -23.58 47.23 -16.44
CA TYR A 83 -24.07 48.34 -15.64
C TYR A 83 -23.05 49.49 -15.53
N ILE A 84 -21.77 49.16 -15.29
CA ILE A 84 -20.71 50.17 -15.19
C ILE A 84 -20.49 50.87 -16.54
N ASN A 85 -20.48 50.13 -17.65
CA ASN A 85 -20.31 50.66 -19.01
C ASN A 85 -21.47 51.61 -19.39
N GLU A 86 -22.71 51.17 -19.16
CA GLU A 86 -23.91 52.02 -19.42
C GLU A 86 -23.90 53.30 -18.58
N THR A 87 -23.51 53.18 -17.30
CA THR A 87 -23.37 54.34 -16.41
C THR A 87 -22.26 55.30 -16.87
N ALA A 88 -21.12 54.75 -17.28
CA ALA A 88 -20.01 55.57 -17.79
C ALA A 88 -20.40 56.25 -19.10
N GLN A 89 -21.09 55.55 -20.03
CA GLN A 89 -21.56 56.13 -21.28
C GLN A 89 -22.56 57.26 -21.04
N GLN A 90 -23.52 57.08 -20.14
CA GLN A 90 -24.49 58.12 -19.78
C GLN A 90 -23.77 59.33 -19.18
N MET A 91 -22.82 59.16 -18.29
CA MET A 91 -22.03 60.25 -17.68
C MET A 91 -21.16 61.00 -18.71
N LEU A 92 -20.69 60.31 -19.76
CA LEU A 92 -19.98 60.92 -20.88
C LEU A 92 -20.93 61.75 -21.76
N ASP A 93 -22.12 61.24 -22.05
CA ASP A 93 -23.14 61.93 -22.85
C ASP A 93 -23.68 63.18 -22.12
N ASP A 94 -23.78 63.10 -20.78
CA ASP A 94 -24.17 64.23 -19.91
C ASP A 94 -23.02 65.20 -19.57
N GLU A 95 -21.82 64.99 -20.14
CA GLU A 95 -20.63 65.79 -19.90
C GLU A 95 -20.17 65.84 -18.41
N THR A 96 -20.64 64.89 -17.59
CA THR A 96 -20.29 64.77 -16.16
C THR A 96 -19.04 63.93 -15.94
N LEU A 97 -18.60 63.17 -16.95
CA LEU A 97 -17.39 62.35 -16.98
C LEU A 97 -16.53 62.78 -18.18
N SER A 98 -15.18 62.78 -17.99
CA SER A 98 -14.24 63.03 -19.06
C SER A 98 -13.15 61.94 -19.09
N LEU A 99 -13.03 61.23 -20.19
CA LEU A 99 -11.99 60.19 -20.36
C LEU A 99 -10.56 60.79 -20.30
N LYS A 100 -10.39 62.07 -20.66
CA LYS A 100 -9.05 62.69 -20.68
C LYS A 100 -8.45 62.90 -19.30
N THR A 101 -9.28 62.99 -18.28
CA THR A 101 -8.90 63.29 -16.88
C THR A 101 -9.27 62.17 -15.93
N LEU A 102 -9.93 61.12 -16.42
CA LEU A 102 -10.49 60.02 -15.64
C LEU A 102 -9.47 59.32 -14.74
N ASP A 103 -8.24 59.12 -15.23
CA ASP A 103 -7.16 58.42 -14.52
C ASP A 103 -6.13 59.37 -13.90
N SER A 104 -6.30 60.69 -14.06
CA SER A 104 -5.39 61.72 -13.54
C SER A 104 -5.96 62.60 -12.44
N SER A 105 -7.29 62.63 -12.30
CA SER A 105 -7.98 63.46 -11.32
C SER A 105 -8.97 62.63 -10.47
N SER A 106 -8.77 62.68 -9.15
CA SER A 106 -9.70 62.03 -8.19
C SER A 106 -11.12 62.62 -8.25
N SER A 107 -11.25 63.92 -8.56
CA SER A 107 -12.55 64.57 -8.66
C SER A 107 -13.35 64.12 -9.86
N ASP A 108 -12.69 63.85 -10.98
CA ASP A 108 -13.35 63.50 -12.23
C ASP A 108 -13.75 62.01 -12.29
N SER A 109 -13.04 61.14 -11.59
CA SER A 109 -13.36 59.74 -11.45
C SER A 109 -14.42 59.42 -10.39
N LEU A 110 -14.57 60.31 -9.38
CA LEU A 110 -15.41 60.09 -8.21
C LEU A 110 -16.88 59.78 -8.54
N PRO A 111 -17.56 60.48 -9.49
CA PRO A 111 -18.95 60.21 -9.83
C PRO A 111 -19.17 58.75 -10.28
N LEU A 112 -18.30 58.22 -11.14
CA LEU A 112 -18.39 56.86 -11.63
C LEU A 112 -18.11 55.84 -10.53
N LEU A 113 -17.11 56.10 -9.67
CA LEU A 113 -16.77 55.20 -8.55
C LEU A 113 -17.91 55.15 -7.51
N LEU A 114 -18.56 56.30 -7.22
CA LEU A 114 -19.72 56.38 -6.32
C LEU A 114 -20.95 55.63 -6.90
N ALA A 115 -21.17 55.68 -8.22
CA ALA A 115 -22.25 54.98 -8.88
C ALA A 115 -22.01 53.46 -8.93
N ALA A 116 -20.76 53.03 -9.13
CA ALA A 116 -20.40 51.61 -9.24
C ALA A 116 -20.39 50.91 -7.86
N ALA A 117 -19.94 51.55 -6.80
CA ALA A 117 -19.70 50.97 -5.48
C ALA A 117 -20.89 50.17 -4.88
N PRO A 118 -22.16 50.64 -4.95
CA PRO A 118 -23.30 49.88 -4.43
C PRO A 118 -23.50 48.55 -5.14
N ARG A 119 -23.35 48.52 -6.45
CA ARG A 119 -23.46 47.29 -7.26
C ARG A 119 -22.29 46.36 -7.06
N MET A 120 -21.10 46.91 -6.85
CA MET A 120 -19.91 46.10 -6.47
C MET A 120 -20.13 45.44 -5.11
N LEU A 121 -20.66 46.14 -4.13
CA LEU A 121 -20.98 45.59 -2.80
C LEU A 121 -22.06 44.49 -2.89
N GLU A 122 -23.11 44.70 -3.68
CA GLU A 122 -24.13 43.69 -3.94
C GLU A 122 -23.52 42.43 -4.59
N THR A 123 -22.64 42.62 -5.57
CA THR A 123 -21.92 41.51 -6.23
C THR A 123 -21.00 40.79 -5.26
N LEU A 124 -20.23 41.48 -4.43
CA LEU A 124 -19.36 40.89 -3.43
C LEU A 124 -20.15 40.02 -2.44
N ARG A 125 -21.33 40.44 -2.02
CA ARG A 125 -22.21 39.71 -1.11
C ARG A 125 -22.96 38.55 -1.75
N SER A 126 -23.25 38.64 -3.05
CA SER A 126 -23.98 37.60 -3.78
C SER A 126 -23.08 36.44 -4.27
N LYS A 127 -21.79 36.71 -4.41
CA LYS A 127 -20.79 35.77 -4.88
C LYS A 127 -19.89 35.34 -3.71
N ARG A 128 -19.35 34.13 -3.81
CA ARG A 128 -18.37 33.61 -2.84
C ARG A 128 -16.95 34.02 -3.24
N ILE A 129 -16.70 35.33 -3.15
CA ILE A 129 -15.41 35.97 -3.48
C ILE A 129 -14.95 36.77 -2.27
N THR A 130 -13.64 36.91 -2.10
CA THR A 130 -13.09 37.68 -0.97
C THR A 130 -12.86 39.13 -1.29
N GLY A 131 -12.89 39.53 -2.56
CA GLY A 131 -12.76 40.93 -2.92
C GLY A 131 -13.29 41.24 -4.32
N ILE A 132 -13.60 42.50 -4.54
CA ILE A 132 -14.00 43.05 -5.82
C ILE A 132 -13.37 44.44 -5.99
N PHE A 133 -12.88 44.70 -7.20
CA PHE A 133 -12.21 45.96 -7.48
C PHE A 133 -12.58 46.54 -8.85
N LEU A 134 -12.60 47.86 -8.91
CA LEU A 134 -12.69 48.66 -10.11
C LEU A 134 -11.50 49.61 -10.13
N ILE A 135 -10.67 49.55 -11.17
CA ILE A 135 -9.50 50.41 -11.35
C ILE A 135 -9.69 51.17 -12.67
N LEU A 136 -9.61 52.48 -12.63
CA LEU A 136 -9.78 53.33 -13.82
C LEU A 136 -8.42 53.68 -14.41
N ASN A 137 -8.30 53.50 -15.73
CA ASN A 137 -7.11 53.82 -16.51
C ASN A 137 -7.51 53.99 -17.98
N THR A 138 -7.07 55.09 -18.61
CA THR A 138 -7.37 55.36 -20.01
C THR A 138 -6.15 55.38 -20.92
N HIS A 139 -4.96 55.22 -20.33
CA HIS A 139 -3.69 55.31 -21.03
C HIS A 139 -2.95 53.96 -20.99
N ASP A 140 -2.07 53.79 -21.97
CA ASP A 140 -1.17 52.65 -22.00
C ASP A 140 -0.27 52.62 -20.75
N PHE A 141 -0.07 51.41 -20.20
CA PHE A 141 0.81 51.21 -19.06
C PHE A 141 2.31 51.36 -19.39
N THR A 142 2.70 51.28 -20.66
CA THR A 142 4.11 51.47 -21.06
C THR A 142 4.67 52.86 -20.76
N GLY A 143 3.79 53.86 -20.62
CA GLY A 143 4.16 55.25 -20.28
C GLY A 143 4.06 55.59 -18.79
N ARG A 144 3.59 54.66 -17.96
CA ARG A 144 3.45 54.90 -16.51
C ARG A 144 4.74 54.65 -15.76
N THR A 145 4.87 55.37 -14.64
CA THR A 145 6.03 55.28 -13.75
C THR A 145 5.62 54.79 -12.38
N SER A 146 6.55 54.09 -11.70
CA SER A 146 6.31 53.62 -10.32
C SER A 146 5.96 54.77 -9.41
N GLY A 147 4.84 54.68 -8.73
CA GLY A 147 4.29 55.72 -7.87
C GLY A 147 3.10 56.46 -8.46
N ASP A 148 2.77 56.29 -9.74
CA ASP A 148 1.55 56.80 -10.34
C ASP A 148 0.34 56.25 -9.59
N ARG A 149 -0.70 57.06 -9.44
CA ARG A 149 -1.90 56.69 -8.68
C ARG A 149 -3.08 56.51 -9.62
N LEU A 150 -3.75 55.39 -9.51
CA LEU A 150 -4.93 55.04 -10.29
C LEU A 150 -6.18 55.16 -9.40
N PRO A 151 -7.21 55.90 -9.84
CA PRO A 151 -8.49 55.92 -9.14
C PRO A 151 -9.08 54.51 -9.07
N CYS A 152 -9.49 54.10 -7.87
CA CYS A 152 -10.02 52.77 -7.66
C CYS A 152 -11.09 52.71 -6.55
N VAL A 153 -11.88 51.65 -6.61
CA VAL A 153 -12.63 51.09 -5.49
C VAL A 153 -12.21 49.64 -5.33
N TYR A 154 -11.79 49.29 -4.13
CA TYR A 154 -11.42 47.92 -3.79
C TYR A 154 -12.09 47.55 -2.46
N LEU A 155 -13.07 46.65 -2.53
CA LEU A 155 -13.82 46.11 -1.40
C LEU A 155 -13.36 44.70 -1.10
N ARG A 156 -13.24 44.36 0.18
CA ARG A 156 -12.83 43.05 0.63
C ARG A 156 -13.73 42.51 1.72
N ASP A 157 -14.09 41.24 1.62
CA ASP A 157 -14.75 40.40 2.61
C ASP A 157 -13.79 39.27 3.00
N LEU A 158 -13.39 39.19 4.26
CA LEU A 158 -12.42 38.20 4.72
C LEU A 158 -13.04 36.81 4.91
N ASP A 159 -14.36 36.72 5.03
CA ASP A 159 -15.09 35.47 5.22
C ASP A 159 -16.45 35.49 4.48
N PRO A 160 -16.43 35.32 3.15
CA PRO A 160 -17.64 35.37 2.33
C PRO A 160 -18.62 34.22 2.58
N ASP A 161 -18.26 33.22 3.37
CA ASP A 161 -19.15 32.13 3.79
C ASP A 161 -19.91 32.46 5.09
N ALA A 162 -19.49 33.50 5.81
CA ALA A 162 -20.19 33.99 6.98
C ALA A 162 -21.51 34.72 6.62
N ALA A 163 -22.40 34.83 7.58
CA ALA A 163 -23.62 35.60 7.39
C ALA A 163 -23.29 37.12 7.26
N PRO A 164 -23.77 37.80 6.18
CA PRO A 164 -23.42 39.17 5.92
C PRO A 164 -23.95 40.11 7.02
N SER A 165 -23.13 41.10 7.39
CA SER A 165 -23.50 42.14 8.37
C SER A 165 -24.46 43.16 7.75
N VAL A 166 -25.49 43.51 8.49
CA VAL A 166 -26.46 44.55 8.06
C VAL A 166 -25.83 45.93 7.92
N VAL A 167 -24.78 46.19 8.70
CA VAL A 167 -24.08 47.50 8.75
C VAL A 167 -22.71 47.45 8.05
N ASN A 168 -22.48 46.50 7.15
CA ASN A 168 -21.23 46.32 6.39
C ASN A 168 -19.96 46.24 7.24
N SER A 169 -20.05 45.84 8.51
CA SER A 169 -18.89 45.74 9.41
C SER A 169 -17.97 44.56 9.08
N ASP A 170 -18.41 43.68 8.20
CA ASP A 170 -17.70 42.53 7.63
C ASP A 170 -16.90 42.90 6.37
N ILE A 171 -17.13 44.08 5.82
CA ILE A 171 -16.46 44.58 4.61
C ILE A 171 -15.37 45.56 4.98
N LEU A 172 -14.26 45.50 4.25
CA LEU A 172 -13.14 46.40 4.35
C LEU A 172 -12.93 47.15 3.03
N LEU A 173 -12.59 48.43 3.11
CA LEU A 173 -12.07 49.20 1.99
C LEU A 173 -10.55 49.14 1.97
N GLU A 174 -10.00 48.55 0.93
CA GLU A 174 -8.58 48.49 0.68
C GLU A 174 -8.08 49.71 -0.10
N CYS A 175 -8.88 50.15 -1.06
CA CYS A 175 -8.61 51.33 -1.86
C CYS A 175 -9.93 52.04 -2.21
N ALA A 176 -10.04 53.31 -1.92
CA ALA A 176 -11.17 54.16 -2.37
C ALA A 176 -10.90 55.64 -2.06
N PRO A 177 -11.46 56.59 -2.85
CA PRO A 177 -11.46 58.01 -2.48
C PRO A 177 -12.09 58.24 -1.10
N SER A 178 -11.60 59.24 -0.37
CA SER A 178 -12.05 59.58 0.99
C SER A 178 -13.57 59.89 1.07
N GLU A 179 -14.11 60.47 0.02
CA GLU A 179 -15.55 60.81 -0.09
C GLU A 179 -16.41 59.54 -0.14
N LEU A 180 -15.92 58.46 -0.80
CA LEU A 180 -16.60 57.18 -0.84
C LEU A 180 -16.61 56.49 0.52
N VAL A 181 -15.48 56.53 1.24
CA VAL A 181 -15.38 56.03 2.63
C VAL A 181 -16.45 56.68 3.54
N GLN A 182 -16.61 58.01 3.44
CA GLN A 182 -17.60 58.74 4.23
C GLN A 182 -19.05 58.44 3.82
N THR A 183 -19.29 58.18 2.54
CA THR A 183 -20.64 57.94 2.01
C THR A 183 -21.20 56.58 2.41
N PHE A 184 -20.37 55.51 2.40
CA PHE A 184 -20.81 54.13 2.61
C PHE A 184 -20.61 53.62 4.04
N ASP A 185 -19.93 54.37 4.91
CA ASP A 185 -19.63 54.02 6.30
C ASP A 185 -19.03 52.59 6.42
N ILE A 186 -18.14 52.26 5.48
CA ILE A 186 -17.40 51.02 5.46
C ILE A 186 -16.02 51.22 6.09
N ALA A 187 -15.60 50.29 6.93
CA ALA A 187 -14.29 50.36 7.58
C ALA A 187 -13.15 50.30 6.56
N THR A 188 -12.13 51.12 6.76
CA THR A 188 -10.90 51.05 5.98
C THR A 188 -9.96 50.00 6.56
N ASP A 189 -9.25 49.27 5.70
CA ASP A 189 -8.18 48.38 6.17
C ASP A 189 -6.94 49.19 6.64
N LYS A 190 -6.05 48.52 7.39
CA LYS A 190 -4.78 49.12 7.86
C LYS A 190 -3.88 49.63 6.74
N ALA A 191 -3.96 49.02 5.56
CA ALA A 191 -3.19 49.35 4.36
C ALA A 191 -3.98 50.26 3.39
N TRP A 192 -5.11 50.82 3.81
CA TRP A 192 -5.95 51.64 2.95
C TRP A 192 -5.21 52.79 2.28
N SER A 193 -5.52 53.01 1.01
CA SER A 193 -5.03 54.11 0.19
C SER A 193 -6.18 54.77 -0.59
N PRO A 194 -6.17 56.10 -0.81
CA PRO A 194 -7.21 56.78 -1.60
C PRO A 194 -7.15 56.47 -3.10
N ALA A 195 -6.07 55.89 -3.58
CA ALA A 195 -5.88 55.47 -4.95
C ALA A 195 -4.86 54.31 -5.02
N LEU A 196 -5.00 53.44 -5.98
CA LEU A 196 -4.05 52.32 -6.20
C LEU A 196 -2.72 52.85 -6.70
N GLN A 197 -1.63 52.48 -6.07
CA GLN A 197 -0.29 52.85 -6.53
C GLN A 197 0.19 51.83 -7.57
N TYR A 198 0.55 52.32 -8.77
CA TYR A 198 1.19 51.54 -9.80
C TYR A 198 2.65 51.25 -9.42
N LEU A 199 3.08 50.02 -9.56
CA LEU A 199 4.47 49.56 -9.29
C LEU A 199 5.09 49.12 -10.60
N ASP A 200 6.17 49.81 -11.03
CA ASP A 200 6.88 49.51 -12.27
C ASP A 200 7.60 48.17 -12.15
N GLY A 201 7.60 47.38 -13.25
CA GLY A 201 8.28 46.10 -13.35
C GLY A 201 7.42 44.89 -13.01
N GLU A 202 6.24 45.04 -12.47
CA GLU A 202 5.29 43.96 -12.21
C GLU A 202 4.32 43.77 -13.39
N GLN A 203 4.83 43.32 -14.55
CA GLN A 203 4.02 43.13 -15.76
C GLN A 203 2.87 42.12 -15.60
N ASP A 204 2.89 41.31 -14.55
CA ASP A 204 1.86 40.34 -14.21
C ASP A 204 0.94 40.79 -13.07
N VAL A 205 0.92 42.10 -12.77
CA VAL A 205 -0.03 42.64 -11.80
C VAL A 205 -1.45 42.34 -12.26
N PHE A 206 -2.29 41.99 -11.32
CA PHE A 206 -3.66 41.46 -11.53
C PHE A 206 -4.56 42.28 -12.47
N TYR A 207 -4.27 43.56 -12.72
CA TYR A 207 -5.07 44.45 -13.56
C TYR A 207 -4.36 44.87 -14.87
N VAL A 208 -3.05 44.84 -14.96
CA VAL A 208 -2.28 45.35 -16.11
C VAL A 208 -2.48 44.50 -17.37
N ARG A 209 -2.31 43.19 -17.26
CA ARG A 209 -2.36 42.29 -18.43
C ARG A 209 -3.71 42.29 -19.15
N PRO A 210 -4.87 42.15 -18.47
CA PRO A 210 -6.17 42.19 -19.15
C PRO A 210 -6.39 43.55 -19.84
N PHE A 211 -6.03 44.66 -19.18
CA PHE A 211 -6.13 45.97 -19.78
C PHE A 211 -5.26 46.14 -21.03
N GLN A 212 -3.96 45.85 -20.89
CA GLN A 212 -2.99 46.05 -21.99
C GLN A 212 -3.33 45.20 -23.21
N THR A 213 -3.73 43.93 -22.99
CA THR A 213 -4.11 43.03 -24.08
C THR A 213 -5.32 43.57 -24.85
N ALA A 214 -6.32 44.11 -24.16
CA ALA A 214 -7.48 44.73 -24.81
C ALA A 214 -7.15 46.06 -25.46
N TYR A 215 -6.27 46.86 -24.85
CA TYR A 215 -5.84 48.15 -25.37
C TYR A 215 -5.05 48.04 -26.69
N GLU A 216 -4.23 46.99 -26.83
CA GLU A 216 -3.43 46.72 -28.03
C GLU A 216 -4.21 45.98 -29.13
N ASP A 217 -5.33 45.35 -28.83
CA ASP A 217 -6.08 44.54 -29.79
C ASP A 217 -6.92 45.42 -30.72
N VAL A 218 -6.62 45.34 -31.99
CA VAL A 218 -7.33 46.07 -33.07
C VAL A 218 -8.68 45.41 -33.44
N GLU A 219 -8.76 44.08 -33.31
CA GLU A 219 -9.97 43.32 -33.76
C GLU A 219 -11.10 43.34 -32.72
N ARG A 220 -10.84 43.74 -31.51
CA ARG A 220 -11.75 43.98 -30.39
C ARG A 220 -12.80 42.88 -30.18
N MET A 221 -12.44 41.96 -29.33
CA MET A 221 -13.37 40.95 -28.79
C MET A 221 -14.22 41.53 -27.65
N GLY A 222 -15.25 40.83 -27.23
CA GLY A 222 -15.99 41.20 -26.02
C GLY A 222 -15.08 41.16 -24.77
N ALA A 223 -15.31 42.07 -23.81
CA ALA A 223 -14.49 42.29 -22.63
C ALA A 223 -14.15 41.02 -21.86
N ALA A 224 -15.10 40.10 -21.70
CA ALA A 224 -14.90 38.81 -21.01
C ALA A 224 -13.82 37.92 -21.67
N ASN A 225 -13.55 38.07 -22.97
CA ASN A 225 -12.51 37.29 -23.64
C ASN A 225 -11.09 37.71 -23.25
N TYR A 226 -10.90 38.97 -22.82
CA TYR A 226 -9.63 39.47 -22.29
C TYR A 226 -9.47 39.22 -20.79
N GLY A 227 -10.46 38.59 -20.14
CA GLY A 227 -10.41 38.27 -18.74
C GLY A 227 -9.33 37.24 -18.41
N ARG A 228 -8.58 37.49 -17.34
CA ARG A 228 -7.44 36.65 -16.95
C ARG A 228 -7.37 36.47 -15.43
N TRP A 229 -7.08 35.27 -14.99
CA TRP A 229 -6.63 34.98 -13.62
C TRP A 229 -5.14 35.24 -13.49
N THR A 230 -4.72 35.74 -12.31
CA THR A 230 -3.29 35.84 -12.00
C THR A 230 -2.68 34.46 -11.90
N THR A 231 -1.55 34.24 -12.55
CA THR A 231 -0.83 32.94 -12.52
C THR A 231 -0.05 32.74 -11.22
N LEU A 232 0.28 33.85 -10.55
CA LEU A 232 0.95 33.87 -9.25
C LEU A 232 0.16 34.73 -8.27
N PRO A 233 0.19 34.43 -6.97
CA PRO A 233 -0.41 35.29 -5.97
C PRO A 233 0.25 36.67 -5.93
N TYR A 234 -0.53 37.68 -5.59
CA TYR A 234 -0.06 39.03 -5.36
C TYR A 234 -0.43 39.53 -3.97
N LYS A 235 0.18 40.63 -3.56
CA LYS A 235 -0.16 41.35 -2.33
C LYS A 235 -0.41 42.82 -2.66
N LEU A 236 -1.39 43.43 -1.98
CA LEU A 236 -1.54 44.87 -2.03
C LEU A 236 -0.42 45.52 -1.22
N LEU A 237 -0.04 46.74 -1.61
CA LEU A 237 1.02 47.46 -0.92
C LEU A 237 0.65 47.73 0.54
N GLY A 238 1.49 47.22 1.45
CA GLY A 238 1.25 47.34 2.89
C GLY A 238 0.37 46.25 3.49
N ASP A 239 -0.06 45.27 2.68
CA ASP A 239 -0.81 44.08 3.11
C ASP A 239 0.07 42.82 3.07
N ASP A 240 -0.12 41.92 4.03
CA ASP A 240 0.59 40.63 4.08
C ASP A 240 -0.22 39.50 3.47
N ARG A 241 -1.51 39.71 3.18
CA ARG A 241 -2.42 38.70 2.63
C ARG A 241 -2.11 38.44 1.16
N GLU A 242 -1.95 37.17 0.80
CA GLU A 242 -1.77 36.73 -0.56
C GLU A 242 -3.12 36.44 -1.20
N ALA A 243 -3.27 36.81 -2.47
CA ALA A 243 -4.50 36.64 -3.22
C ALA A 243 -4.22 36.32 -4.69
N ILE A 244 -5.18 35.64 -5.32
CA ILE A 244 -5.31 35.55 -6.78
C ILE A 244 -6.50 36.39 -7.23
N ALA A 245 -6.44 36.95 -8.40
CA ALA A 245 -7.53 37.73 -8.95
C ALA A 245 -7.87 37.34 -10.39
N TYR A 246 -9.14 37.46 -10.73
CA TYR A 246 -9.61 37.55 -12.09
C TYR A 246 -9.94 39.00 -12.40
N ALA A 247 -9.46 39.48 -13.55
CA ALA A 247 -9.77 40.82 -14.00
C ALA A 247 -10.11 40.84 -15.50
N GLN A 248 -11.05 41.67 -15.89
CA GLN A 248 -11.43 41.93 -17.28
C GLN A 248 -11.45 43.45 -17.56
N PRO A 249 -11.12 43.88 -18.78
CA PRO A 249 -11.16 45.29 -19.14
C PRO A 249 -12.61 45.79 -19.16
N LEU A 250 -12.78 47.08 -18.94
CA LEU A 250 -13.98 47.84 -19.20
C LEU A 250 -13.82 48.53 -20.57
N ILE A 251 -14.75 48.25 -21.48
CA ILE A 251 -14.69 48.73 -22.86
C ILE A 251 -16.02 49.39 -23.21
N LEU A 252 -15.98 50.66 -23.65
CA LEU A 252 -17.13 51.38 -24.16
C LEU A 252 -17.55 50.88 -25.54
N ASP A 253 -18.73 51.29 -26.00
CA ASP A 253 -19.29 50.90 -27.32
C ASP A 253 -18.43 51.34 -28.50
N ASP A 254 -17.71 52.48 -28.35
CA ASP A 254 -16.73 52.95 -29.33
C ASP A 254 -15.40 52.15 -29.31
N GLY A 255 -15.27 51.25 -28.36
CA GLY A 255 -14.11 50.39 -28.16
C GLY A 255 -13.03 51.04 -27.30
N THR A 256 -13.26 52.14 -26.65
CA THR A 256 -12.30 52.74 -25.72
C THR A 256 -12.18 51.91 -24.44
N VAL A 257 -10.97 51.47 -24.11
CA VAL A 257 -10.66 50.78 -22.85
C VAL A 257 -10.42 51.87 -21.79
N TYR A 258 -11.18 51.84 -20.69
CA TYR A 258 -11.13 52.93 -19.68
C TYR A 258 -10.91 52.43 -18.27
N GLY A 259 -10.74 51.13 -18.07
CA GLY A 259 -10.50 50.58 -16.75
C GLY A 259 -10.50 49.06 -16.75
N VAL A 260 -10.44 48.53 -15.55
CA VAL A 260 -10.49 47.08 -15.27
C VAL A 260 -11.44 46.83 -14.11
N LEU A 261 -12.31 45.83 -14.29
CA LEU A 261 -13.17 45.31 -13.26
C LEU A 261 -12.66 43.88 -12.91
N GLY A 262 -12.57 43.57 -11.60
CA GLY A 262 -12.11 42.26 -11.21
C GLY A 262 -12.56 41.82 -9.83
N VAL A 263 -12.31 40.55 -9.55
CA VAL A 263 -12.59 39.87 -8.28
C VAL A 263 -11.33 39.24 -7.72
N GLU A 264 -11.32 39.11 -6.41
CA GLU A 264 -10.21 38.54 -5.65
C GLU A 264 -10.64 37.31 -4.87
N LEU A 265 -9.73 36.35 -4.76
CA LEU A 265 -9.80 35.22 -3.84
C LEU A 265 -8.52 35.19 -2.98
N LEU A 266 -8.66 35.40 -1.68
CA LEU A 266 -7.55 35.28 -0.74
C LEU A 266 -7.07 33.82 -0.68
N GLU A 267 -5.75 33.62 -0.54
CA GLU A 267 -5.17 32.30 -0.38
C GLU A 267 -5.77 31.57 0.84
N SER A 268 -5.93 32.28 1.96
CA SER A 268 -6.56 31.75 3.18
C SER A 268 -7.98 31.24 2.96
N TYR A 269 -8.75 31.89 2.08
CA TYR A 269 -10.09 31.42 1.70
C TYR A 269 -10.01 30.21 0.78
N MET A 270 -9.11 30.22 -0.20
CA MET A 270 -8.88 29.06 -1.09
C MET A 270 -8.46 27.82 -0.32
N ASP A 271 -7.68 27.96 0.74
CA ASP A 271 -7.29 26.85 1.61
C ASP A 271 -8.51 26.15 2.25
N THR A 272 -9.57 26.90 2.56
CA THR A 272 -10.82 26.30 3.07
C THR A 272 -11.56 25.48 2.01
N LYS A 273 -11.33 25.77 0.72
CA LYS A 273 -11.95 25.08 -0.43
C LYS A 273 -11.14 23.90 -0.93
N LEU A 274 -9.93 23.74 -0.43
CA LEU A 274 -9.00 22.66 -0.78
C LEU A 274 -8.67 21.80 0.45
N PRO A 275 -9.67 21.10 1.05
CA PRO A 275 -9.47 20.33 2.28
C PRO A 275 -8.57 19.12 2.04
N TRP A 276 -7.31 19.25 2.39
CA TRP A 276 -6.27 18.24 2.20
C TRP A 276 -6.58 16.89 2.86
N ASN A 277 -7.37 16.86 3.92
CA ASN A 277 -7.80 15.64 4.62
C ASN A 277 -8.69 14.72 3.79
N GLU A 278 -9.21 15.17 2.65
CA GLU A 278 -9.94 14.32 1.70
C GLU A 278 -9.03 13.35 0.96
N LEU A 279 -7.74 13.70 0.78
CA LEU A 279 -6.82 12.91 -0.04
C LEU A 279 -6.38 11.62 0.63
N GLN A 280 -6.47 11.54 1.96
CA GLN A 280 -6.17 10.30 2.71
C GLN A 280 -6.73 10.33 4.13
N ASN A 281 -7.11 9.15 4.64
CA ASN A 281 -7.63 8.98 6.00
C ASN A 281 -6.59 9.30 7.11
N ASP A 282 -5.29 9.36 6.78
CA ASP A 282 -4.18 9.50 7.73
C ASP A 282 -3.41 10.83 7.62
N HIS A 283 -3.99 11.88 7.04
CA HIS A 283 -3.51 13.27 7.16
C HIS A 283 -2.23 13.68 6.40
N HIS A 284 -1.83 13.01 5.31
CA HIS A 284 -0.58 13.31 4.61
C HIS A 284 -0.74 13.70 3.12
N GLY A 285 -1.84 14.33 2.77
CA GLY A 285 -2.09 14.84 1.42
C GLY A 285 -1.95 16.36 1.33
N SER A 286 -1.80 16.88 0.12
CA SER A 286 -1.82 18.31 -0.20
C SER A 286 -2.54 18.55 -1.51
N TYR A 287 -3.31 19.64 -1.60
CA TYR A 287 -3.82 20.16 -2.86
C TYR A 287 -2.96 21.33 -3.32
N LEU A 288 -2.67 21.39 -4.61
CA LEU A 288 -2.01 22.50 -5.26
C LEU A 288 -2.91 23.01 -6.37
N LEU A 289 -3.27 24.28 -6.34
CA LEU A 289 -3.85 24.99 -7.46
C LEU A 289 -2.69 25.63 -8.23
N ALA A 290 -2.55 25.30 -9.49
CA ALA A 290 -1.40 25.69 -10.27
C ALA A 290 -1.76 26.01 -11.72
N SER A 291 -0.86 26.70 -12.41
CA SER A 291 -0.94 26.95 -13.85
C SER A 291 0.30 26.48 -14.57
N THR A 292 0.17 26.23 -15.87
CA THR A 292 1.27 25.90 -16.78
C THR A 292 0.97 26.34 -18.20
N THR A 293 2.01 26.65 -18.98
CA THR A 293 1.91 26.83 -20.42
C THR A 293 2.37 25.59 -21.19
N SER A 294 2.90 24.58 -20.49
CA SER A 294 3.40 23.34 -21.07
C SER A 294 2.27 22.38 -21.45
N ASP A 295 2.55 21.48 -22.40
CA ASP A 295 1.61 20.41 -22.76
C ASP A 295 1.62 19.29 -21.71
N LEU A 296 0.46 18.81 -21.30
CA LEU A 296 0.29 17.73 -20.31
C LEU A 296 0.75 16.35 -20.80
N LYS A 297 1.17 16.25 -22.07
CA LYS A 297 1.60 14.99 -22.69
C LYS A 297 3.08 14.68 -22.49
N GLY A 298 3.87 15.65 -21.98
CA GLY A 298 5.30 15.48 -21.74
C GLY A 298 5.61 14.56 -20.55
N GLU A 299 6.88 14.15 -20.42
CA GLU A 299 7.39 13.41 -19.27
C GLU A 299 7.69 14.32 -18.07
N VAL A 300 7.81 15.60 -18.31
CA VAL A 300 8.12 16.65 -17.32
C VAL A 300 7.08 17.75 -17.47
N LEU A 301 6.60 18.26 -16.37
CA LEU A 301 5.63 19.33 -16.29
C LEU A 301 6.08 20.34 -15.24
N ASP A 302 6.33 21.57 -15.66
CA ASP A 302 6.63 22.69 -14.79
C ASP A 302 5.35 23.44 -14.44
N LEU A 303 5.08 23.62 -13.15
CA LEU A 303 3.89 24.25 -12.62
C LEU A 303 4.24 25.55 -11.92
N HIS A 304 3.43 26.59 -12.16
CA HIS A 304 3.35 27.76 -11.30
C HIS A 304 2.26 27.50 -10.25
N VAL A 305 2.64 27.35 -8.99
CA VAL A 305 1.70 27.04 -7.91
C VAL A 305 1.13 28.34 -7.36
N THR A 306 -0.19 28.45 -7.36
CA THR A 306 -0.92 29.64 -6.88
C THR A 306 -1.48 29.47 -5.48
N SER A 307 -1.85 28.25 -5.08
CA SER A 307 -2.28 27.91 -3.74
C SER A 307 -1.78 26.54 -3.37
N ASN A 308 -1.39 26.33 -2.12
CA ASN A 308 -0.86 25.09 -1.60
C ASN A 308 -1.38 24.85 -0.18
N THR A 309 -2.19 23.81 0.00
CA THR A 309 -2.77 23.45 1.27
C THR A 309 -2.48 22.00 1.63
N GLY A 310 -2.12 21.74 2.90
CA GLY A 310 -1.84 20.41 3.43
C GLY A 310 -0.72 20.40 4.48
N GLU A 311 -0.61 19.31 5.21
CA GLU A 311 0.37 19.14 6.27
C GLU A 311 1.80 19.02 5.73
N GLN A 312 1.94 18.42 4.55
CA GLN A 312 3.20 18.40 3.79
C GLN A 312 3.20 19.49 2.74
N SER A 313 2.98 20.74 3.17
CA SER A 313 3.10 21.86 2.25
C SER A 313 4.44 21.76 1.53
N VAL A 314 4.39 21.75 0.20
CA VAL A 314 5.60 21.90 -0.62
C VAL A 314 6.32 23.14 -0.07
N PRO A 315 7.59 23.08 0.34
CA PRO A 315 8.29 24.22 0.86
C PRO A 315 8.56 25.21 -0.29
N LEU A 316 7.54 25.97 -0.65
CA LEU A 316 7.58 27.04 -1.64
C LEU A 316 8.26 28.29 -1.10
N ARG A 317 8.92 28.19 0.06
CA ARG A 317 9.52 29.29 0.82
C ARG A 317 10.67 30.02 0.13
N ASN A 318 11.17 29.57 -1.02
CA ASN A 318 12.25 30.23 -1.72
C ASN A 318 11.85 30.65 -3.14
N ALA A 319 11.25 31.80 -3.26
CA ALA A 319 11.32 32.74 -4.38
C ALA A 319 10.80 32.35 -5.78
N LYS A 320 10.47 31.10 -6.04
CA LYS A 320 9.81 30.69 -7.29
C LYS A 320 8.75 29.65 -6.96
N TRP A 321 7.53 30.04 -7.14
CA TRP A 321 6.33 29.22 -7.02
C TRP A 321 6.26 28.18 -8.18
N GLU A 322 7.36 27.47 -8.42
CA GLU A 322 7.50 26.51 -9.50
C GLU A 322 7.73 25.10 -8.94
N LEU A 323 6.99 24.15 -9.44
CA LEU A 323 7.12 22.74 -9.10
C LEU A 323 7.28 21.92 -10.38
N THR A 324 8.33 21.10 -10.44
CA THR A 324 8.58 20.19 -11.56
C THR A 324 8.09 18.78 -11.23
N LEU A 325 7.06 18.32 -11.96
CA LEU A 325 6.55 16.96 -11.88
C LEU A 325 7.17 16.09 -12.99
N ARG A 326 7.42 14.84 -12.66
CA ARG A 326 7.87 13.80 -13.60
C ARG A 326 6.82 12.72 -13.73
N ARG A 327 6.65 12.17 -14.93
CA ARG A 327 5.70 11.11 -15.21
C ARG A 327 6.35 9.73 -15.05
N SER A 328 5.71 8.86 -14.29
CA SER A 328 5.88 7.41 -14.32
C SER A 328 4.74 6.80 -15.15
N ASN A 329 4.76 5.49 -15.42
CA ASN A 329 3.79 4.84 -16.31
C ASN A 329 2.33 5.23 -16.03
N ASN A 330 1.90 5.25 -14.75
CA ASN A 330 0.50 5.46 -14.38
C ASN A 330 0.23 6.69 -13.50
N TYR A 331 1.28 7.42 -13.04
CA TYR A 331 1.12 8.57 -12.16
C TYR A 331 2.22 9.59 -12.36
N TRP A 332 1.97 10.83 -11.92
CA TRP A 332 2.97 11.87 -11.80
C TRP A 332 3.64 11.79 -10.42
N TYR A 333 4.88 12.24 -10.32
CA TYR A 333 5.61 12.29 -9.06
C TYR A 333 6.68 13.39 -9.04
N TYR A 334 7.09 13.75 -7.84
CA TYR A 334 8.28 14.56 -7.60
C TYR A 334 9.00 14.08 -6.33
N MET A 335 10.21 14.56 -6.14
CA MET A 335 11.01 14.23 -4.96
C MET A 335 11.02 15.40 -3.99
N MET A 336 10.65 15.17 -2.73
CA MET A 336 10.71 16.14 -1.64
C MET A 336 11.46 15.50 -0.47
N ASP A 337 12.54 16.14 -0.01
CA ASP A 337 13.38 15.67 1.12
C ASP A 337 13.79 14.18 1.00
N GLY A 338 14.10 13.74 -0.23
CA GLY A 338 14.47 12.35 -0.51
C GLY A 338 13.30 11.36 -0.52
N ARG A 339 12.05 11.82 -0.34
CA ARG A 339 10.83 11.00 -0.43
C ARG A 339 10.11 11.24 -1.73
N GLN A 340 9.58 10.18 -2.31
CA GLN A 340 8.77 10.25 -3.53
C GLN A 340 7.34 10.63 -3.15
N GLN A 341 6.84 11.70 -3.75
CA GLN A 341 5.45 12.14 -3.68
C GLN A 341 4.74 11.74 -4.98
N ILE A 342 3.55 11.18 -4.85
CA ILE A 342 2.68 10.81 -5.97
C ILE A 342 1.71 11.95 -6.20
N ALA A 343 1.50 12.30 -7.46
CA ALA A 343 0.59 13.38 -7.85
C ALA A 343 -0.46 12.91 -8.86
N SER A 344 -1.69 13.33 -8.64
CA SER A 344 -2.77 13.27 -9.63
C SER A 344 -3.06 14.67 -10.15
N ILE A 345 -3.28 14.82 -11.44
CA ILE A 345 -3.46 16.12 -12.10
C ILE A 345 -4.79 16.14 -12.82
N ARG A 346 -5.58 17.21 -12.60
CA ARG A 346 -6.79 17.48 -13.38
C ARG A 346 -6.78 18.91 -13.90
N GLN A 347 -7.12 19.05 -15.17
CA GLN A 347 -7.22 20.36 -15.80
C GLN A 347 -8.53 21.05 -15.40
N ILE A 348 -8.41 22.34 -15.10
CA ILE A 348 -9.51 23.28 -14.85
C ILE A 348 -9.65 24.17 -16.09
N SER A 349 -10.82 24.20 -16.69
CA SER A 349 -11.09 24.99 -17.91
C SER A 349 -11.67 26.34 -17.54
N LEU A 350 -10.87 27.40 -17.60
CA LEU A 350 -11.27 28.75 -17.23
C LEU A 350 -11.46 29.68 -18.43
N TYR A 351 -10.81 29.40 -19.53
CA TYR A 351 -10.83 30.27 -20.70
C TYR A 351 -11.50 29.62 -21.90
N SER A 352 -12.16 30.44 -22.73
CA SER A 352 -12.66 30.01 -24.03
C SER A 352 -11.46 29.75 -24.96
N ARG A 353 -11.66 28.89 -25.98
CA ARG A 353 -10.60 28.53 -26.93
C ARG A 353 -10.04 29.73 -27.70
N ASN A 354 -10.84 30.78 -27.87
CA ASN A 354 -10.48 31.97 -28.64
C ASN A 354 -9.93 33.09 -27.74
N ALA A 355 -9.88 32.89 -26.43
CA ALA A 355 -9.33 33.90 -25.53
C ALA A 355 -7.81 34.02 -25.69
N PRO A 356 -7.24 35.25 -25.61
CA PRO A 356 -5.79 35.47 -25.70
C PRO A 356 -4.97 34.64 -24.71
N PHE A 357 -5.56 34.33 -23.54
CA PHE A 357 -4.93 33.57 -22.46
C PHE A 357 -5.25 32.07 -22.48
N SER A 358 -5.87 31.56 -23.56
CA SER A 358 -6.22 30.13 -23.70
C SER A 358 -5.02 29.17 -23.65
N GLY A 359 -3.80 29.67 -23.86
CA GLY A 359 -2.56 28.91 -23.68
C GLY A 359 -2.19 28.65 -22.23
N GLU A 360 -2.72 29.41 -21.28
CA GLU A 360 -2.54 29.21 -19.84
C GLU A 360 -3.50 28.13 -19.35
N ARG A 361 -2.95 26.99 -18.94
CA ARG A 361 -3.73 25.85 -18.44
C ARG A 361 -3.72 25.86 -16.92
N TRP A 362 -4.91 25.86 -16.33
CA TRP A 362 -5.07 25.73 -14.91
C TRP A 362 -5.26 24.28 -14.51
N LEU A 363 -4.63 23.92 -13.40
CA LEU A 363 -4.55 22.54 -12.93
C LEU A 363 -4.83 22.47 -11.43
N LEU A 364 -5.60 21.48 -11.04
CA LEU A 364 -5.59 21.02 -9.66
C LEU A 364 -4.73 19.77 -9.56
N VAL A 365 -3.79 19.80 -8.62
CA VAL A 365 -2.88 18.70 -8.35
C VAL A 365 -3.11 18.22 -6.92
N GLY A 366 -3.51 16.96 -6.77
CA GLY A 366 -3.56 16.28 -5.48
C GLY A 366 -2.26 15.52 -5.26
N VAL A 367 -1.60 15.73 -4.14
CA VAL A 367 -0.30 15.16 -3.82
C VAL A 367 -0.40 14.31 -2.55
N VAL A 368 0.19 13.10 -2.59
CA VAL A 368 0.23 12.17 -1.45
C VAL A 368 1.58 11.48 -1.40
N GLY A 369 2.11 11.26 -0.20
CA GLY A 369 3.34 10.48 -0.02
C GLY A 369 3.19 9.06 -0.56
N LYS A 370 4.19 8.58 -1.30
CA LYS A 370 4.16 7.22 -1.87
C LYS A 370 3.93 6.14 -0.81
N ASN A 371 4.59 6.27 0.33
CA ASN A 371 4.45 5.29 1.42
C ASN A 371 3.06 5.31 2.04
N ASP A 372 2.44 6.49 2.08
CA ASP A 372 1.13 6.70 2.65
C ASP A 372 0.05 6.20 1.69
N LEU A 373 0.16 6.53 0.41
CA LEU A 373 -0.76 6.07 -0.64
C LEU A 373 -0.81 4.55 -0.73
N PHE A 374 0.35 3.88 -0.65
CA PHE A 374 0.47 2.42 -0.73
C PHE A 374 0.59 1.73 0.63
N SER A 375 0.27 2.40 1.74
CA SER A 375 0.39 1.87 3.10
C SER A 375 -0.43 0.61 3.31
N PHE A 376 -1.64 0.55 2.76
CA PHE A 376 -2.52 -0.61 2.84
C PHE A 376 -1.94 -1.82 2.09
N SER A 377 -1.45 -1.62 0.86
CA SER A 377 -0.81 -2.67 0.06
C SER A 377 0.45 -3.20 0.75
N GLN A 378 1.28 -2.31 1.30
CA GLN A 378 2.47 -2.70 2.06
C GLN A 378 2.13 -3.47 3.34
N SER A 379 1.08 -3.06 4.06
CA SER A 379 0.61 -3.74 5.27
C SER A 379 0.08 -5.12 4.95
N MET A 380 -0.68 -5.26 3.86
CA MET A 380 -1.13 -6.56 3.35
C MET A 380 0.02 -7.47 2.95
N THR A 381 1.04 -6.94 2.28
CA THR A 381 2.25 -7.70 1.93
C THR A 381 2.99 -8.21 3.17
N LYS A 382 3.14 -7.35 4.21
CA LYS A 382 3.73 -7.75 5.49
C LYS A 382 2.90 -8.82 6.20
N LEU A 383 1.58 -8.68 6.23
CA LEU A 383 0.67 -9.65 6.83
C LEU A 383 0.74 -11.00 6.12
N MET A 384 0.75 -11.01 4.78
CA MET A 384 0.92 -12.22 3.99
C MET A 384 2.28 -12.89 4.25
N GLY A 385 3.35 -12.10 4.32
CA GLY A 385 4.68 -12.60 4.67
C GLY A 385 4.72 -13.25 6.06
N LEU A 386 4.09 -12.62 7.04
CA LEU A 386 3.97 -13.16 8.40
C LEU A 386 3.17 -14.48 8.42
N ALA A 387 2.07 -14.55 7.67
CA ALA A 387 1.26 -15.78 7.56
C ALA A 387 2.06 -16.93 6.95
N VAL A 388 2.87 -16.67 5.93
CA VAL A 388 3.77 -17.68 5.32
C VAL A 388 4.82 -18.14 6.35
N LEU A 389 5.44 -17.23 7.09
CA LEU A 389 6.41 -17.58 8.13
C LEU A 389 5.79 -18.42 9.26
N LEU A 390 4.59 -18.06 9.71
CA LEU A 390 3.86 -18.83 10.73
C LEU A 390 3.51 -20.23 10.22
N THR A 391 3.01 -20.35 8.99
CA THR A 391 2.70 -21.65 8.37
C THR A 391 3.94 -22.52 8.28
N MET A 392 5.07 -21.95 7.88
CA MET A 392 6.35 -22.65 7.81
C MET A 392 6.80 -23.10 9.21
N GLY A 393 6.70 -22.25 10.22
CA GLY A 393 7.07 -22.57 11.61
C GLY A 393 6.21 -23.69 12.20
N ILE A 394 4.89 -23.61 12.03
CA ILE A 394 3.95 -24.65 12.47
C ILE A 394 4.21 -25.95 11.72
N GLY A 395 4.39 -25.89 10.40
CA GLY A 395 4.67 -27.06 9.59
C GLY A 395 5.98 -27.77 9.99
N LEU A 396 7.03 -27.01 10.28
CA LEU A 396 8.31 -27.55 10.77
C LEU A 396 8.16 -28.21 12.14
N ALA A 397 7.43 -27.59 13.05
CA ALA A 397 7.13 -28.16 14.38
C ALA A 397 6.32 -29.45 14.24
N CYS A 398 5.29 -29.48 13.39
CA CYS A 398 4.49 -30.68 13.12
C CYS A 398 5.35 -31.78 12.48
N ALA A 399 6.20 -31.46 11.49
CA ALA A 399 7.09 -32.42 10.85
C ALA A 399 8.06 -33.04 11.87
N PHE A 400 8.61 -32.22 12.76
CA PHE A 400 9.47 -32.69 13.84
C PHE A 400 8.74 -33.63 14.82
N LEU A 401 7.56 -33.21 15.31
CA LEU A 401 6.75 -34.00 16.24
C LEU A 401 6.33 -35.35 15.65
N VAL A 402 5.85 -35.34 14.39
CA VAL A 402 5.45 -36.58 13.69
C VAL A 402 6.66 -37.49 13.47
N SER A 403 7.80 -36.94 12.99
CA SER A 403 9.00 -37.73 12.78
C SER A 403 9.54 -38.33 14.08
N PHE A 404 9.54 -37.54 15.16
CA PHE A 404 9.99 -38.01 16.47
C PHE A 404 9.03 -39.04 17.05
N GLY A 405 7.72 -38.77 16.96
CA GLY A 405 6.67 -39.69 17.47
C GLY A 405 6.62 -41.04 16.77
N LEU A 406 6.99 -41.11 15.47
CA LEU A 406 7.01 -42.35 14.71
C LEU A 406 8.38 -43.06 14.72
N ALA A 407 9.47 -42.29 14.61
CA ALA A 407 10.79 -42.85 14.50
C ALA A 407 11.32 -43.44 15.81
N GLN A 408 11.03 -42.80 16.95
CA GLN A 408 11.52 -43.23 18.26
C GLN A 408 10.97 -44.62 18.66
N PRO A 409 9.67 -44.91 18.59
CA PRO A 409 9.13 -46.25 18.90
C PRO A 409 9.67 -47.34 17.97
N VAL A 410 9.82 -47.05 16.68
CA VAL A 410 10.37 -48.04 15.71
C VAL A 410 11.86 -48.32 16.01
N ALA A 411 12.64 -47.29 16.32
CA ALA A 411 14.04 -47.45 16.67
C ALA A 411 14.20 -48.25 17.98
N GLN A 412 13.32 -48.00 18.97
CA GLN A 412 13.29 -48.74 20.22
C GLN A 412 12.98 -50.23 20.01
N LEU A 413 11.93 -50.54 19.24
CA LEU A 413 11.57 -51.91 18.85
C LEU A 413 12.74 -52.65 18.15
N SER A 414 13.40 -51.95 17.22
CA SER A 414 14.57 -52.50 16.52
C SER A 414 15.71 -52.79 17.48
N LYS A 415 15.98 -51.87 18.43
CA LYS A 415 17.01 -52.07 19.46
C LYS A 415 16.70 -53.23 20.40
N GLU A 416 15.47 -53.32 20.91
CA GLU A 416 15.05 -54.42 21.79
C GLU A 416 15.13 -55.78 21.11
N LEU A 417 14.86 -55.84 19.77
CA LEU A 417 15.07 -57.05 18.94
C LEU A 417 16.54 -57.43 18.86
N VAL A 418 17.43 -56.47 18.57
CA VAL A 418 18.88 -56.74 18.48
C VAL A 418 19.42 -57.17 19.83
N ASP A 419 19.05 -56.50 20.92
CA ASP A 419 19.47 -56.83 22.29
C ASP A 419 18.99 -58.22 22.73
N ALA A 420 17.75 -58.62 22.33
CA ALA A 420 17.24 -59.96 22.57
C ALA A 420 18.02 -61.04 21.82
N GLN A 421 18.43 -60.76 20.59
CA GLN A 421 19.22 -61.66 19.76
C GLN A 421 20.64 -61.84 20.33
N GLU A 422 21.32 -60.73 20.74
CA GLU A 422 22.65 -60.77 21.32
C GLU A 422 22.68 -61.50 22.69
N GLN A 423 21.65 -61.28 23.53
CA GLN A 423 21.53 -61.92 24.84
C GLN A 423 21.03 -63.38 24.78
N ARG A 424 20.74 -63.90 23.57
CA ARG A 424 20.16 -65.24 23.35
C ARG A 424 18.91 -65.49 24.19
N LYS A 425 18.09 -64.48 24.42
CA LYS A 425 16.80 -64.62 25.07
C LYS A 425 15.83 -65.39 24.17
N ALA A 426 15.23 -66.41 24.73
CA ALA A 426 14.31 -67.26 23.98
C ALA A 426 13.07 -66.53 23.46
N VAL A 427 12.62 -65.53 24.16
CA VAL A 427 11.46 -64.71 23.83
C VAL A 427 11.79 -63.23 24.09
N PRO A 428 11.72 -62.34 23.12
CA PRO A 428 11.91 -60.91 23.32
C PRO A 428 10.73 -60.33 24.10
N GLU A 429 11.02 -59.41 25.02
CA GLU A 429 10.03 -58.61 25.72
C GLU A 429 10.01 -57.21 25.11
N PHE A 430 8.87 -56.73 24.65
CA PHE A 430 8.70 -55.39 24.07
C PHE A 430 7.87 -54.47 24.97
N SER A 431 8.30 -53.22 25.09
CA SER A 431 7.52 -52.18 25.74
C SER A 431 6.40 -51.72 24.82
N ARG A 432 5.23 -51.39 25.38
CA ARG A 432 4.12 -50.85 24.60
C ARG A 432 4.48 -49.48 24.04
N THR A 433 4.32 -49.32 22.75
CA THR A 433 4.65 -48.07 22.04
C THR A 433 3.49 -47.08 22.03
N GLY A 434 2.25 -47.54 22.29
CA GLY A 434 1.04 -46.75 22.17
C GLY A 434 0.53 -46.57 20.73
N ILE A 435 1.24 -47.13 19.77
CA ILE A 435 0.82 -47.18 18.35
C ILE A 435 0.34 -48.59 18.06
N ARG A 436 -0.96 -48.74 17.77
CA ARG A 436 -1.64 -50.02 17.65
C ARG A 436 -1.02 -50.96 16.65
N GLU A 437 -0.52 -50.45 15.52
CA GLU A 437 0.12 -51.21 14.46
C GLU A 437 1.50 -51.75 14.89
N LEU A 438 2.25 -50.94 15.61
CA LEU A 438 3.55 -51.33 16.13
C LEU A 438 3.40 -52.32 17.31
N ASP A 439 2.44 -52.10 18.21
CA ASP A 439 2.16 -53.02 19.29
C ASP A 439 1.70 -54.39 18.78
N ARG A 440 0.90 -54.44 17.69
CA ARG A 440 0.54 -55.70 17.00
C ARG A 440 1.74 -56.37 16.34
N LEU A 441 2.64 -55.58 15.71
CA LEU A 441 3.86 -56.15 15.13
C LEU A 441 4.74 -56.79 16.20
N ALA A 442 4.92 -56.08 17.33
CA ALA A 442 5.67 -56.59 18.48
C ALA A 442 5.03 -57.91 19.04
N GLU A 443 3.71 -57.96 19.21
CA GLU A 443 2.99 -59.14 19.64
C GLU A 443 3.15 -60.33 18.64
N SER A 444 3.09 -60.05 17.35
CA SER A 444 3.33 -61.07 16.31
C SER A 444 4.74 -61.64 16.37
N ILE A 445 5.75 -60.77 16.60
CA ILE A 445 7.15 -61.20 16.75
C ILE A 445 7.33 -62.07 17.99
N VAL A 446 6.71 -61.69 19.13
CA VAL A 446 6.73 -62.47 20.38
C VAL A 446 6.10 -63.86 20.16
N THR A 447 4.94 -63.90 19.50
CA THR A 447 4.25 -65.16 19.18
C THR A 447 5.10 -66.09 18.31
N LEU A 448 5.63 -65.57 17.20
CA LEU A 448 6.51 -66.32 16.29
C LEU A 448 7.78 -66.82 17.01
N SER A 449 8.39 -65.96 17.84
CA SER A 449 9.57 -66.36 18.60
C SER A 449 9.27 -67.43 19.63
N THR A 450 8.14 -67.35 20.28
CA THR A 450 7.65 -68.34 21.27
C THR A 450 7.36 -69.68 20.59
N ASP A 451 6.72 -69.66 19.42
CA ASP A 451 6.40 -70.89 18.69
C ASP A 451 7.67 -71.56 18.13
N ASN A 452 8.60 -70.76 17.61
CA ASN A 452 9.88 -71.29 17.16
C ASN A 452 10.71 -71.89 18.31
N TYR A 453 10.69 -71.21 19.50
CA TYR A 453 11.34 -71.76 20.67
C TYR A 453 10.73 -73.06 21.14
N LYS A 454 9.41 -73.15 21.22
CA LYS A 454 8.67 -74.41 21.58
C LYS A 454 8.97 -75.51 20.60
N ALA A 455 8.98 -75.22 19.27
CA ALA A 455 9.34 -76.17 18.23
C ALA A 455 10.80 -76.65 18.37
N ALA A 456 11.75 -75.75 18.62
CA ALA A 456 13.13 -76.11 18.86
C ALA A 456 13.34 -76.94 20.12
N VAL A 457 12.64 -76.64 21.20
CA VAL A 457 12.67 -77.45 22.43
C VAL A 457 12.04 -78.86 22.19
N ALA A 458 10.90 -78.89 21.51
CA ALA A 458 10.26 -80.18 21.14
C ALA A 458 11.18 -81.05 20.28
N GLU A 459 11.82 -80.43 19.29
CA GLU A 459 12.78 -81.20 18.41
C GLU A 459 14.00 -81.63 19.19
N ARG A 460 14.52 -80.84 20.07
CA ARG A 460 15.65 -81.20 20.95
C ARG A 460 15.23 -82.40 21.84
N ASN A 461 14.08 -82.31 22.49
CA ASN A 461 13.58 -83.40 23.35
C ASN A 461 13.31 -84.65 22.56
N ARG A 462 12.88 -84.58 21.29
CA ARG A 462 12.72 -85.74 20.37
C ARG A 462 14.06 -86.35 20.08
N ILE A 463 15.05 -85.54 19.71
CA ILE A 463 16.40 -86.01 19.42
C ILE A 463 17.05 -86.65 20.68
N GLU A 464 16.89 -86.09 21.87
CA GLU A 464 17.35 -86.65 23.14
C GLU A 464 16.66 -87.97 23.42
N HIS A 465 15.34 -88.11 23.17
CA HIS A 465 14.59 -89.33 23.36
C HIS A 465 15.04 -90.44 22.34
N GLU A 466 15.16 -90.11 21.08
CA GLU A 466 15.65 -91.05 20.05
C GLU A 466 17.10 -91.51 20.31
N ARG A 467 17.93 -90.72 20.96
CA ARG A 467 19.29 -91.06 21.34
C ARG A 467 19.32 -91.97 22.56
N ASP A 468 18.44 -91.71 23.53
CA ASP A 468 18.54 -92.35 24.82
C ASP A 468 17.67 -93.62 24.88
N TYR A 469 16.70 -93.85 23.99
CA TYR A 469 15.89 -95.06 23.93
C TYR A 469 16.01 -95.78 22.60
N ASP A 470 15.97 -97.12 22.65
CA ASP A 470 15.88 -97.98 21.47
C ASP A 470 14.50 -98.00 20.88
N ALA A 471 14.36 -97.73 19.59
CA ALA A 471 13.04 -97.54 18.92
C ALA A 471 12.16 -98.79 18.92
N LEU A 472 12.74 -99.97 18.95
CA LEU A 472 12.06 -101.28 18.90
C LEU A 472 11.57 -101.68 20.31
N THR A 473 12.43 -101.59 21.28
CA THR A 473 12.19 -102.15 22.62
C THR A 473 11.68 -101.12 23.63
N GLY A 474 11.84 -99.86 23.34
CA GLY A 474 11.48 -98.74 24.27
C GLY A 474 12.39 -98.69 25.49
N LEU A 475 13.44 -99.51 25.58
CA LEU A 475 14.41 -99.52 26.66
C LEU A 475 15.55 -98.48 26.39
N TYR A 476 16.38 -98.21 27.42
CA TYR A 476 17.55 -97.39 27.18
C TYR A 476 18.43 -97.96 26.09
N SER A 477 18.86 -97.16 25.17
CA SER A 477 19.91 -97.50 24.20
C SER A 477 21.18 -97.90 24.96
N ARG A 478 21.99 -98.70 24.33
CA ARG A 478 23.29 -99.16 24.94
C ARG A 478 24.08 -97.97 25.50
N GLN A 479 24.07 -96.86 24.80
CA GLN A 479 24.84 -95.68 25.18
C GLN A 479 24.17 -94.95 26.40
N ALA A 480 22.86 -94.79 26.44
CA ALA A 480 22.12 -94.27 27.54
C ALA A 480 22.17 -95.09 28.79
N PHE A 481 22.11 -96.49 28.60
CA PHE A 481 22.27 -97.43 29.69
C PHE A 481 23.62 -97.28 30.42
N PHE A 482 24.73 -97.21 29.68
CA PHE A 482 26.06 -97.06 30.25
C PHE A 482 26.19 -95.67 30.96
N ARG A 483 25.61 -94.59 30.37
CA ARG A 483 25.60 -93.29 30.99
C ARG A 483 24.84 -93.24 32.33
N VAL A 484 23.61 -93.75 32.32
CA VAL A 484 22.76 -93.80 33.52
C VAL A 484 23.37 -94.72 34.57
N CYS A 485 23.90 -95.89 34.23
CA CYS A 485 24.62 -96.72 35.18
C CYS A 485 25.87 -96.02 35.74
N GLY A 486 26.61 -95.30 34.90
CA GLY A 486 27.79 -94.57 35.35
C GLY A 486 27.38 -93.46 36.38
N GLU A 487 26.35 -92.69 36.09
CA GLU A 487 25.84 -91.69 37.01
C GLU A 487 25.31 -92.29 38.35
N LEU A 488 24.71 -93.48 38.29
CA LEU A 488 24.29 -94.24 39.46
C LEU A 488 25.46 -94.79 40.31
N PHE A 489 26.53 -95.19 39.66
CA PHE A 489 27.76 -95.70 40.31
C PHE A 489 28.60 -94.60 40.90
N GLU A 490 28.50 -93.31 40.39
CA GLU A 490 29.18 -92.15 40.93
C GLU A 490 28.51 -91.60 42.21
N LYS A 491 27.28 -92.05 42.55
CA LYS A 491 26.53 -91.65 43.76
C LYS A 491 26.45 -92.85 44.74
N PRO A 492 27.50 -93.07 45.55
CA PRO A 492 27.59 -94.27 46.38
C PRO A 492 26.49 -94.37 47.44
N ASP A 493 25.85 -93.25 47.83
CA ASP A 493 24.79 -93.30 48.82
C ASP A 493 23.43 -93.84 48.32
N THR A 494 23.25 -93.96 47.03
CA THR A 494 21.99 -94.41 46.39
C THR A 494 22.02 -95.89 46.00
N LEU A 495 23.17 -96.52 45.90
CA LEU A 495 23.35 -97.90 45.46
C LEU A 495 23.94 -98.78 46.57
N ARG A 496 23.09 -99.24 47.53
CA ARG A 496 23.53 -100.20 48.55
C ARG A 496 23.55 -101.64 48.08
N HIS A 497 22.76 -101.98 47.09
CA HIS A 497 22.74 -103.29 46.45
C HIS A 497 22.35 -103.11 44.98
N ALA A 498 23.14 -103.58 44.10
CA ALA A 498 22.87 -103.67 42.66
C ALA A 498 23.16 -105.05 42.12
N ALA A 499 22.35 -105.51 41.22
CA ALA A 499 22.57 -106.66 40.44
C ALA A 499 22.45 -106.32 38.96
N LEU A 500 23.39 -106.78 38.17
CA LEU A 500 23.35 -106.70 36.71
C LEU A 500 22.99 -108.01 36.16
N MET A 501 21.90 -108.06 35.40
CA MET A 501 21.50 -109.24 34.66
C MET A 501 21.71 -108.99 33.17
N MET A 502 22.38 -109.91 32.55
CA MET A 502 22.57 -109.90 31.09
C MET A 502 21.76 -111.06 30.49
N THR A 503 20.97 -110.76 29.51
CA THR A 503 20.18 -111.72 28.77
C THR A 503 20.52 -111.64 27.29
N ASP A 504 20.45 -112.73 26.60
CA ASP A 504 20.65 -112.86 25.15
C ASP A 504 19.55 -113.71 24.58
N LEU A 505 19.16 -113.43 23.33
CA LEU A 505 18.14 -114.20 22.65
C LEU A 505 18.81 -115.31 21.82
N ASP A 506 18.48 -116.54 22.21
CA ASP A 506 18.99 -117.73 21.55
C ASP A 506 18.42 -117.85 20.11
N ASN A 507 19.27 -118.12 19.13
CA ASN A 507 18.93 -118.31 17.73
C ASN A 507 18.28 -117.12 17.00
N LEU A 508 18.38 -115.89 17.52
CA LEU A 508 17.83 -114.69 16.84
C LEU A 508 18.34 -114.55 15.38
N LYS A 509 19.60 -114.94 15.13
CA LYS A 509 20.12 -114.92 13.77
C LYS A 509 19.36 -115.86 12.87
N THR A 510 19.03 -117.05 13.32
CA THR A 510 18.29 -118.11 12.52
C THR A 510 16.86 -117.63 12.26
N ILE A 511 16.26 -116.91 13.21
CA ILE A 511 14.93 -116.37 13.04
C ILE A 511 14.94 -115.19 12.03
N ASN A 512 15.94 -114.35 12.10
CA ASN A 512 16.11 -113.27 11.14
C ASN A 512 16.37 -113.82 9.72
N ASP A 513 17.19 -114.86 9.61
CA ASP A 513 17.50 -115.47 8.34
C ASP A 513 16.30 -116.20 7.73
N THR A 514 15.35 -116.70 8.56
CA THR A 514 14.19 -117.50 8.13
C THR A 514 12.93 -116.62 7.92
N TYR A 515 12.72 -115.63 8.72
CA TYR A 515 11.44 -114.80 8.77
C TYR A 515 11.71 -113.34 8.47
N GLY A 516 12.95 -112.96 8.14
CA GLY A 516 13.29 -111.52 7.97
C GLY A 516 13.51 -110.82 9.28
N HIS A 517 14.05 -109.59 9.22
CA HIS A 517 14.27 -108.75 10.40
C HIS A 517 12.97 -108.40 11.15
N ASP A 518 11.86 -108.18 10.43
CA ASP A 518 10.56 -107.99 11.04
C ASP A 518 10.09 -109.15 11.94
N GLY A 519 10.46 -110.42 11.55
CA GLY A 519 10.20 -111.61 12.35
C GLY A 519 11.09 -111.71 13.59
N GLY A 520 12.32 -111.23 13.52
CA GLY A 520 13.23 -111.14 14.66
C GLY A 520 12.90 -110.04 15.60
N ASP A 521 12.31 -108.93 15.11
CA ASP A 521 11.86 -107.80 15.91
C ASP A 521 10.63 -108.19 16.77
N LEU A 522 9.83 -109.15 16.32
CA LEU A 522 8.65 -109.69 17.05
C LEU A 522 9.05 -110.86 18.01
N TYR A 523 10.19 -111.47 17.88
CA TYR A 523 10.70 -112.54 18.74
C TYR A 523 11.24 -112.01 20.05
#